data_579dff0cd33be15720fa085a96f75fee
#
_entry.id   579dff0cd33be15720fa085a96f75fee
#
_cell.length_a   1.000
_cell.length_b   1.000
_cell.length_c   1.000
_cell.angle_alpha   90.00
_cell.angle_beta   90.00
_cell.angle_gamma   90.00
#
_symmetry.space_group_name_H-M   'P 1'
#
loop_
_entity.id
_entity.type
_entity.pdbx_description
1 polymer ?
#
loop_
_entity_poly.entity_id
_entity_poly.type
_entity_poly.pdbx_seq_one_letter_code
_entity_poly.pdbx_strand_id
1 'polypeptide(L)'
;MKQIIDESEQYLVHSYNRYPVVLDHGEGVKLYDTNGKEYLDFGAGIAVCALGYGDKEYTDALKTQIDKGIHFSNYFYSEPLLQAAKGLAKATGLDRVFMANSGTEANEGALKMARKYAIMQGHENRHEIISMNKAFHGRSMGALSVTGTAKYREPFEPMLQGVTFADYNDFESVKAAVTENTYAIIVEAVQGEGGIYPANAEFLQGIRKLCDENDIVMICDEIQCGMG
;
A
#
# COMPACT_ATOMS: atom_id res chain seq x y z
N MET A 1 31.47 -5.63 8.85
CA MET A 1 30.24 -6.35 8.43
C MET A 1 29.74 -7.34 9.49
N LYS A 2 30.50 -8.40 9.85
CA LYS A 2 30.03 -9.44 10.79
C LYS A 2 29.57 -8.86 12.13
N GLN A 3 30.33 -7.96 12.74
CA GLN A 3 29.98 -7.34 14.02
C GLN A 3 28.62 -6.60 13.94
N ILE A 4 28.35 -5.84 12.84
CA ILE A 4 27.09 -5.11 12.66
C ILE A 4 25.92 -6.10 12.56
N ILE A 5 26.11 -7.22 11.86
CA ILE A 5 25.08 -8.27 11.76
C ILE A 5 24.82 -8.87 13.14
N ASP A 6 25.84 -9.30 13.85
CA ASP A 6 25.73 -9.94 15.17
C ASP A 6 25.05 -9.01 16.19
N GLU A 7 25.40 -7.73 16.21
CA GLU A 7 24.76 -6.72 17.07
C GLU A 7 23.31 -6.45 16.62
N SER A 8 23.02 -6.37 15.33
CA SER A 8 21.67 -6.20 14.81
C SER A 8 20.75 -7.35 15.22
N GLU A 9 21.23 -8.60 15.17
CA GLU A 9 20.50 -9.77 15.61
C GLU A 9 20.25 -9.77 17.15
N GLN A 10 21.09 -9.10 17.92
CA GLN A 10 20.89 -8.93 19.36
C GLN A 10 19.82 -7.89 19.72
N TYR A 11 19.73 -6.78 18.96
CA TYR A 11 18.89 -5.63 19.33
C TYR A 11 17.60 -5.50 18.53
N LEU A 12 17.49 -6.17 17.38
CA LEU A 12 16.30 -6.11 16.54
C LEU A 12 15.41 -7.35 16.72
N VAL A 13 14.10 -7.15 16.74
CA VAL A 13 13.14 -8.26 16.73
C VAL A 13 13.28 -9.01 15.40
N HIS A 14 13.31 -10.34 15.45
CA HIS A 14 13.44 -11.22 14.29
C HIS A 14 12.11 -11.38 13.53
N SER A 15 11.56 -10.27 13.06
CA SER A 15 10.33 -10.26 12.24
C SER A 15 10.61 -10.49 10.75
N TYR A 16 11.87 -10.38 10.32
CA TYR A 16 12.31 -10.59 8.93
C TYR A 16 13.61 -11.39 8.88
N ASN A 17 13.75 -12.23 7.85
CA ASN A 17 15.04 -12.86 7.51
C ASN A 17 15.84 -11.88 6.64
N ARG A 18 16.91 -11.32 7.18
CA ARG A 18 17.79 -10.39 6.46
C ARG A 18 18.87 -11.15 5.70
N TYR A 19 19.22 -10.64 4.52
CA TYR A 19 20.43 -11.11 3.82
C TYR A 19 21.67 -10.69 4.62
N PRO A 20 22.74 -11.50 4.67
CA PRO A 20 23.95 -11.20 5.44
C PRO A 20 24.85 -10.18 4.70
N VAL A 21 24.29 -9.05 4.35
CA VAL A 21 24.94 -7.92 3.67
C VAL A 21 24.66 -6.65 4.47
N VAL A 22 25.69 -5.85 4.68
CA VAL A 22 25.57 -4.53 5.32
C VAL A 22 25.79 -3.48 4.24
N LEU A 23 24.71 -2.90 3.76
CA LEU A 23 24.75 -1.83 2.76
C LEU A 23 25.22 -0.53 3.42
N ASP A 24 26.01 0.25 2.71
CA ASP A 24 26.56 1.54 3.13
C ASP A 24 25.90 2.70 2.38
N HIS A 25 25.93 2.68 1.05
CA HIS A 25 25.34 3.73 0.22
C HIS A 25 24.83 3.20 -1.12
N GLY A 26 24.16 4.08 -1.88
CA GLY A 26 23.70 3.79 -3.22
C GLY A 26 24.00 4.94 -4.19
N GLU A 27 24.17 4.63 -5.47
CA GLU A 27 24.34 5.57 -6.57
C GLU A 27 23.56 5.10 -7.80
N GLY A 28 22.59 5.89 -8.25
CA GLY A 28 21.70 5.53 -9.34
C GLY A 28 20.97 4.22 -9.06
N VAL A 29 21.28 3.16 -9.79
CA VAL A 29 20.68 1.81 -9.64
C VAL A 29 21.60 0.83 -8.89
N LYS A 30 22.67 1.31 -8.28
CA LYS A 30 23.68 0.49 -7.63
C LYS A 30 23.67 0.70 -6.13
N LEU A 31 23.93 -0.37 -5.39
CA LEU A 31 24.17 -0.38 -3.95
C LEU A 31 25.58 -0.85 -3.67
N TYR A 32 26.18 -0.34 -2.62
CA TYR A 32 27.51 -0.71 -2.16
C TYR A 32 27.47 -1.16 -0.72
N ASP A 33 28.15 -2.27 -0.41
CA ASP A 33 28.30 -2.73 0.96
C ASP A 33 29.49 -2.06 1.67
N THR A 34 29.59 -2.27 2.97
CA THR A 34 30.67 -1.72 3.81
C THR A 34 32.07 -2.22 3.45
N ASN A 35 32.22 -3.19 2.55
CA ASN A 35 33.52 -3.64 1.99
C ASN A 35 33.75 -3.07 0.59
N GLY A 36 32.87 -2.21 0.08
CA GLY A 36 32.91 -1.61 -1.26
C GLY A 36 32.49 -2.53 -2.40
N LYS A 37 31.84 -3.67 -2.09
CA LYS A 37 31.28 -4.53 -3.14
C LYS A 37 30.04 -3.91 -3.71
N GLU A 38 29.97 -3.86 -5.06
CA GLU A 38 28.86 -3.34 -5.83
C GLU A 38 27.76 -4.41 -6.05
N TYR A 39 26.51 -3.97 -6.00
CA TYR A 39 25.31 -4.75 -6.31
C TYR A 39 24.42 -3.95 -7.23
N LEU A 40 23.82 -4.57 -8.25
CA LEU A 40 22.69 -4.00 -8.98
C LEU A 40 21.43 -4.19 -8.18
N ASP A 41 20.71 -3.09 -7.93
CA ASP A 41 19.48 -3.12 -7.14
C ASP A 41 18.26 -3.36 -8.03
N PHE A 42 17.81 -4.62 -8.11
CA PHE A 42 16.56 -5.00 -8.72
C PHE A 42 15.40 -5.08 -7.69
N GLY A 43 15.68 -4.82 -6.41
CA GLY A 43 14.69 -4.82 -5.34
C GLY A 43 14.05 -3.44 -5.15
N ALA A 44 14.78 -2.37 -5.52
CA ALA A 44 14.35 -0.96 -5.43
C ALA A 44 13.62 -0.61 -4.12
N GLY A 45 14.08 -1.19 -2.97
CA GLY A 45 13.43 -1.01 -1.67
C GLY A 45 11.99 -1.55 -1.63
N ILE A 46 11.66 -2.59 -2.39
CA ILE A 46 10.32 -3.12 -2.64
C ILE A 46 9.50 -2.07 -3.43
N ALA A 47 10.02 -1.68 -4.61
CA ALA A 47 9.42 -0.76 -5.57
C ALA A 47 9.18 0.70 -5.08
N VAL A 48 9.94 1.15 -4.06
CA VAL A 48 9.80 2.53 -3.55
C VAL A 48 10.94 3.48 -3.94
N CYS A 49 12.05 2.96 -4.48
CA CYS A 49 13.20 3.76 -4.91
C CYS A 49 13.15 4.09 -6.41
N ALA A 50 12.02 4.59 -6.92
CA ALA A 50 11.81 4.86 -8.35
C ALA A 50 12.82 5.87 -8.93
N LEU A 51 13.30 6.83 -8.13
CA LEU A 51 14.33 7.79 -8.54
C LEU A 51 15.77 7.25 -8.44
N GLY A 52 15.95 6.01 -7.96
CA GLY A 52 17.27 5.49 -7.62
C GLY A 52 17.88 6.16 -6.39
N TYR A 53 19.19 6.01 -6.26
CA TYR A 53 19.96 6.51 -5.12
C TYR A 53 20.77 7.75 -5.52
N GLY A 54 20.77 8.77 -4.63
CA GLY A 54 21.60 9.95 -4.80
C GLY A 54 21.11 10.95 -5.86
N ASP A 55 19.82 10.87 -6.30
CA ASP A 55 19.24 11.89 -7.17
C ASP A 55 19.43 13.27 -6.57
N LYS A 56 20.04 14.18 -7.34
CA LYS A 56 20.49 15.47 -6.84
C LYS A 56 19.32 16.43 -6.56
N GLU A 57 18.33 16.46 -7.43
CA GLU A 57 17.19 17.35 -7.29
C GLU A 57 16.37 16.97 -6.06
N TYR A 58 16.08 15.67 -5.91
CA TYR A 58 15.39 15.14 -4.74
C TYR A 58 16.16 15.42 -3.44
N THR A 59 17.45 15.14 -3.43
CA THR A 59 18.30 15.30 -2.25
C THR A 59 18.42 16.76 -1.82
N ASP A 60 18.58 17.69 -2.77
CA ASP A 60 18.67 19.13 -2.48
C ASP A 60 17.33 19.69 -2.01
N ALA A 61 16.19 19.21 -2.55
CA ALA A 61 14.86 19.55 -2.07
C ALA A 61 14.65 19.15 -0.60
N LEU A 62 15.06 17.92 -0.25
CA LEU A 62 14.99 17.42 1.14
C LEU A 62 15.86 18.25 2.09
N LYS A 63 17.12 18.52 1.75
CA LYS A 63 18.02 19.36 2.55
C LYS A 63 17.43 20.74 2.80
N THR A 64 16.91 21.37 1.74
CA THR A 64 16.28 22.68 1.82
C THR A 64 15.06 22.67 2.77
N GLN A 65 14.26 21.60 2.74
CA GLN A 65 13.10 21.49 3.62
C GLN A 65 13.50 21.19 5.07
N ILE A 66 14.54 20.37 5.29
CA ILE A 66 15.08 20.09 6.63
C ILE A 66 15.50 21.41 7.32
N ASP A 67 16.20 22.30 6.60
CA ASP A 67 16.62 23.61 7.13
C ASP A 67 15.45 24.52 7.51
N LYS A 68 14.27 24.36 6.88
CA LYS A 68 13.03 25.10 7.20
C LYS A 68 12.22 24.46 8.33
N GLY A 69 12.35 23.16 8.53
CA GLY A 69 11.62 22.37 9.50
C GLY A 69 10.91 21.17 8.87
N ILE A 70 10.87 20.05 9.61
CA ILE A 70 10.39 18.76 9.12
C ILE A 70 8.93 18.51 9.50
N HIS A 71 8.47 19.04 10.64
CA HIS A 71 7.14 18.73 11.17
C HIS A 71 6.47 19.98 11.76
N PHE A 72 5.31 20.33 11.19
CA PHE A 72 4.51 21.48 11.62
C PHE A 72 3.13 21.09 12.15
N SER A 73 2.83 19.79 12.29
CA SER A 73 1.53 19.25 12.67
C SER A 73 0.42 19.50 11.61
N ASN A 74 -0.61 18.67 11.67
CA ASN A 74 -1.83 18.84 10.84
C ASN A 74 -2.76 19.96 11.32
N TYR A 75 -2.40 20.65 12.40
CA TYR A 75 -3.14 21.84 12.85
C TYR A 75 -2.83 23.09 12.01
N PHE A 76 -1.78 23.04 11.19
CA PHE A 76 -1.36 24.18 10.37
C PHE A 76 -1.26 23.79 8.90
N TYR A 77 -1.50 24.76 8.05
CA TYR A 77 -1.27 24.60 6.60
C TYR A 77 0.22 24.72 6.27
N SER A 78 0.66 23.97 5.26
CA SER A 78 2.02 24.08 4.74
C SER A 78 2.04 24.00 3.23
N GLU A 79 2.93 24.79 2.61
CA GLU A 79 3.07 24.83 1.15
C GLU A 79 3.46 23.46 0.55
N PRO A 80 4.45 22.71 1.10
CA PRO A 80 4.81 21.41 0.55
C PRO A 80 3.65 20.41 0.56
N LEU A 81 2.84 20.38 1.62
CA LEU A 81 1.67 19.53 1.71
C LEU A 81 0.63 19.88 0.62
N LEU A 82 0.37 21.17 0.42
CA LEU A 82 -0.56 21.63 -0.60
C LEU A 82 -0.09 21.24 -2.00
N GLN A 83 1.20 21.42 -2.32
CA GLN A 83 1.74 21.09 -3.64
C GLN A 83 1.73 19.57 -3.88
N ALA A 84 2.08 18.77 -2.89
CA ALA A 84 1.98 17.31 -2.96
C ALA A 84 0.53 16.87 -3.21
N ALA A 85 -0.44 17.39 -2.47
CA ALA A 85 -1.86 17.08 -2.65
C ALA A 85 -2.36 17.45 -4.05
N LYS A 86 -2.01 18.64 -4.57
CA LYS A 86 -2.36 19.06 -5.94
C LYS A 86 -1.75 18.14 -6.99
N GLY A 87 -0.46 17.79 -6.83
CA GLY A 87 0.24 16.89 -7.75
C GLY A 87 -0.42 15.52 -7.81
N LEU A 88 -0.72 14.93 -6.66
CA LEU A 88 -1.39 13.64 -6.55
C LEU A 88 -2.82 13.68 -7.12
N ALA A 89 -3.63 14.68 -6.76
CA ALA A 89 -4.99 14.83 -7.29
C ALA A 89 -4.98 14.92 -8.82
N LYS A 90 -4.04 15.68 -9.39
CA LYS A 90 -3.87 15.79 -10.85
C LYS A 90 -3.44 14.47 -11.48
N ALA A 91 -2.53 13.74 -10.85
CA ALA A 91 -2.00 12.48 -11.38
C ALA A 91 -3.03 11.35 -11.35
N THR A 92 -3.82 11.29 -10.26
CA THR A 92 -4.82 10.22 -10.06
C THR A 92 -6.18 10.52 -10.67
N GLY A 93 -6.48 11.79 -10.97
CA GLY A 93 -7.82 12.22 -11.38
C GLY A 93 -8.86 12.25 -10.23
N LEU A 94 -8.42 12.07 -8.98
CA LEU A 94 -9.26 12.14 -7.79
C LEU A 94 -9.23 13.55 -7.20
N ASP A 95 -10.33 13.95 -6.53
CA ASP A 95 -10.50 15.33 -6.06
C ASP A 95 -9.69 15.67 -4.82
N ARG A 96 -9.43 14.71 -3.95
CA ARG A 96 -8.86 14.95 -2.61
C ARG A 96 -7.87 13.86 -2.20
N VAL A 97 -6.93 14.26 -1.34
CA VAL A 97 -5.84 13.40 -0.87
C VAL A 97 -5.87 13.34 0.66
N PHE A 98 -5.75 12.13 1.19
CA PHE A 98 -5.47 11.86 2.60
C PHE A 98 -4.02 11.36 2.71
N MET A 99 -3.21 12.05 3.51
CA MET A 99 -1.81 11.69 3.71
C MET A 99 -1.67 10.77 4.92
N ALA A 100 -0.88 9.69 4.74
CA ALA A 100 -0.54 8.74 5.79
C ALA A 100 0.97 8.43 5.75
N ASN A 101 1.50 7.70 6.74
CA ASN A 101 2.94 7.41 6.83
C ASN A 101 3.33 6.11 6.11
N SER A 102 2.36 5.30 5.74
CA SER A 102 2.62 3.98 5.16
C SER A 102 1.42 3.48 4.34
N GLY A 103 1.67 2.49 3.47
CA GLY A 103 0.61 1.84 2.71
C GLY A 103 -0.43 1.16 3.60
N THR A 104 -0.01 0.53 4.70
CA THR A 104 -0.97 -0.07 5.64
C THR A 104 -1.88 0.97 6.28
N GLU A 105 -1.38 2.17 6.64
CA GLU A 105 -2.20 3.26 7.16
C GLU A 105 -3.12 3.87 6.09
N ALA A 106 -2.67 3.93 4.85
CA ALA A 106 -3.50 4.37 3.73
C ALA A 106 -4.68 3.41 3.53
N ASN A 107 -4.45 2.10 3.57
CA ASN A 107 -5.50 1.09 3.49
C ASN A 107 -6.44 1.13 4.70
N GLU A 108 -5.94 1.29 5.93
CA GLU A 108 -6.80 1.53 7.10
C GLU A 108 -7.70 2.76 6.92
N GLY A 109 -7.13 3.83 6.37
CA GLY A 109 -7.88 5.04 6.01
C GLY A 109 -8.97 4.75 4.97
N ALA A 110 -8.63 4.06 3.89
CA ALA A 110 -9.55 3.70 2.81
C ALA A 110 -10.72 2.83 3.30
N LEU A 111 -10.43 1.79 4.08
CA LEU A 111 -11.45 0.90 4.67
C LEU A 111 -12.43 1.68 5.56
N LYS A 112 -11.91 2.56 6.41
CA LYS A 112 -12.73 3.38 7.32
C LYS A 112 -13.54 4.42 6.56
N MET A 113 -12.96 5.07 5.56
CA MET A 113 -13.66 6.05 4.73
C MET A 113 -14.77 5.41 3.92
N ALA A 114 -14.53 4.26 3.28
CA ALA A 114 -15.53 3.53 2.53
C ALA A 114 -16.72 3.10 3.42
N ARG A 115 -16.43 2.57 4.61
CA ARG A 115 -17.46 2.18 5.57
C ARG A 115 -18.27 3.39 6.07
N LYS A 116 -17.59 4.50 6.39
CA LYS A 116 -18.25 5.73 6.81
C LYS A 116 -19.09 6.32 5.68
N TYR A 117 -18.62 6.26 4.44
CA TYR A 117 -19.38 6.71 3.26
C TYR A 117 -20.67 5.91 3.10
N ALA A 118 -20.62 4.59 3.19
CA ALA A 118 -21.84 3.76 3.11
C ALA A 118 -22.89 4.16 4.17
N ILE A 119 -22.47 4.40 5.43
CA ILE A 119 -23.35 4.89 6.48
C ILE A 119 -23.96 6.25 6.12
N MET A 120 -23.18 7.18 5.56
CA MET A 120 -23.66 8.51 5.15
C MET A 120 -24.65 8.45 3.98
N GLN A 121 -24.61 7.40 3.16
CA GLN A 121 -25.58 7.11 2.09
C GLN A 121 -26.83 6.37 2.59
N GLY A 122 -26.96 6.13 3.88
CA GLY A 122 -28.10 5.42 4.47
C GLY A 122 -27.97 3.90 4.51
N HIS A 123 -26.77 3.36 4.22
CA HIS A 123 -26.49 1.94 4.25
C HIS A 123 -25.86 1.51 5.60
N GLU A 124 -26.54 1.77 6.71
CA GLU A 124 -26.00 1.55 8.05
C GLU A 124 -25.64 0.08 8.35
N ASN A 125 -26.33 -0.86 7.70
CA ASN A 125 -26.10 -2.30 7.88
C ASN A 125 -24.97 -2.86 7.00
N ARG A 126 -24.43 -2.09 6.07
CA ARG A 126 -23.35 -2.55 5.23
C ARG A 126 -22.02 -2.58 6.00
N HIS A 127 -21.49 -3.77 6.22
CA HIS A 127 -20.26 -3.99 7.00
C HIS A 127 -19.35 -5.03 6.36
N GLU A 128 -19.67 -5.53 5.17
CA GLU A 128 -18.89 -6.54 4.47
C GLU A 128 -18.02 -5.92 3.37
N ILE A 129 -16.81 -6.44 3.23
CA ILE A 129 -15.86 -6.05 2.19
C ILE A 129 -15.35 -7.28 1.45
N ILE A 130 -15.19 -7.14 0.15
CA ILE A 130 -14.60 -8.18 -0.70
C ILE A 130 -13.15 -7.79 -1.00
N SER A 131 -12.24 -8.74 -0.81
CA SER A 131 -10.84 -8.65 -1.21
C SER A 131 -10.47 -9.81 -2.13
N MET A 132 -9.25 -9.82 -2.66
CA MET A 132 -8.81 -10.86 -3.59
C MET A 132 -7.92 -11.89 -2.91
N ASN A 133 -8.05 -13.16 -3.29
CA ASN A 133 -7.10 -14.19 -2.94
C ASN A 133 -5.69 -13.77 -3.36
N LYS A 134 -4.67 -14.08 -2.54
CA LYS A 134 -3.26 -13.70 -2.71
C LYS A 134 -2.98 -12.20 -2.65
N ALA A 135 -3.96 -11.32 -2.36
CA ALA A 135 -3.73 -9.90 -2.18
C ALA A 135 -2.83 -9.61 -0.97
N PHE A 136 -2.15 -8.47 -1.03
CA PHE A 136 -1.39 -7.93 0.08
C PHE A 136 -1.74 -6.44 0.29
N HIS A 137 -2.35 -6.12 1.43
CA HIS A 137 -2.83 -4.76 1.74
C HIS A 137 -2.18 -4.14 2.97
N GLY A 138 -1.31 -4.88 3.67
CA GLY A 138 -0.56 -4.38 4.82
C GLY A 138 -0.55 -5.33 6.03
N ARG A 139 0.02 -4.83 7.14
CA ARG A 139 0.28 -5.62 8.35
C ARG A 139 -0.44 -5.09 9.61
N SER A 140 -1.09 -3.92 9.57
CA SER A 140 -2.00 -3.49 10.65
C SER A 140 -3.26 -4.38 10.65
N MET A 141 -3.97 -4.46 11.77
CA MET A 141 -5.05 -5.44 11.94
C MET A 141 -6.15 -5.33 10.87
N GLY A 142 -6.58 -4.12 10.50
CA GLY A 142 -7.58 -3.93 9.44
C GLY A 142 -7.03 -4.27 8.06
N ALA A 143 -5.86 -3.74 7.69
CA ALA A 143 -5.21 -4.04 6.40
C ALA A 143 -4.83 -5.53 6.29
N LEU A 144 -4.39 -6.16 7.40
CA LEU A 144 -4.10 -7.59 7.46
C LEU A 144 -5.37 -8.41 7.24
N SER A 145 -6.50 -7.97 7.79
CA SER A 145 -7.79 -8.67 7.63
C SER A 145 -8.23 -8.80 6.17
N VAL A 146 -7.91 -7.82 5.33
CA VAL A 146 -8.20 -7.84 3.89
C VAL A 146 -7.06 -8.38 3.03
N THR A 147 -5.91 -8.75 3.63
CA THR A 147 -4.79 -9.39 2.93
C THR A 147 -5.14 -10.84 2.61
N GLY A 148 -5.18 -11.20 1.31
CA GLY A 148 -5.70 -12.50 0.82
C GLY A 148 -4.80 -13.71 1.11
N THR A 149 -3.54 -13.51 1.48
CA THR A 149 -2.59 -14.58 1.77
C THR A 149 -2.78 -15.10 3.19
N ALA A 150 -3.44 -16.25 3.35
CA ALA A 150 -3.87 -16.82 4.63
C ALA A 150 -2.76 -16.94 5.67
N LYS A 151 -1.56 -17.41 5.29
CA LYS A 151 -0.40 -17.55 6.18
C LYS A 151 0.00 -16.26 6.92
N TYR A 152 -0.39 -15.09 6.42
CA TYR A 152 -0.11 -13.83 7.08
C TYR A 152 -1.16 -13.49 8.15
N ARG A 153 -2.39 -13.99 8.01
CA ARG A 153 -3.51 -13.72 8.93
C ARG A 153 -3.61 -14.73 10.06
N GLU A 154 -3.46 -16.03 9.75
CA GLU A 154 -3.70 -17.14 10.68
C GLU A 154 -3.06 -16.98 12.07
N PRO A 155 -1.80 -16.48 12.19
CA PRO A 155 -1.19 -16.31 13.51
C PRO A 155 -1.83 -15.22 14.38
N PHE A 156 -2.70 -14.36 13.79
CA PHE A 156 -3.25 -13.17 14.44
C PHE A 156 -4.78 -13.20 14.54
N GLU A 157 -5.40 -14.34 14.26
CA GLU A 157 -6.85 -14.49 14.39
C GLU A 157 -7.33 -14.33 15.85
N PRO A 158 -8.56 -13.78 16.08
CA PRO A 158 -9.57 -13.46 15.07
C PRO A 158 -9.31 -12.15 14.34
N MET A 159 -9.51 -12.17 13.02
CA MET A 159 -9.44 -10.99 12.17
C MET A 159 -10.73 -10.16 12.20
N LEU A 160 -10.72 -9.01 11.52
CA LEU A 160 -11.91 -8.19 11.31
C LEU A 160 -12.97 -9.02 10.57
N GLN A 161 -14.19 -9.05 11.14
CA GLN A 161 -15.30 -9.80 10.55
C GLN A 161 -15.87 -9.09 9.30
N GLY A 162 -16.56 -9.86 8.45
CA GLY A 162 -17.20 -9.37 7.24
C GLY A 162 -16.26 -9.24 6.05
N VAL A 163 -15.12 -9.94 6.05
CA VAL A 163 -14.20 -10.00 4.91
C VAL A 163 -14.44 -11.29 4.14
N THR A 164 -14.70 -11.16 2.84
CA THR A 164 -14.83 -12.30 1.90
C THR A 164 -13.73 -12.20 0.84
N PHE A 165 -13.15 -13.33 0.45
CA PHE A 165 -12.11 -13.39 -0.56
C PHE A 165 -12.65 -14.00 -1.85
N ALA A 166 -12.43 -13.30 -2.97
CA ALA A 166 -12.76 -13.75 -4.32
C ALA A 166 -11.50 -14.07 -5.12
N ASP A 167 -11.63 -14.83 -6.19
CA ASP A 167 -10.51 -15.17 -7.04
C ASP A 167 -10.14 -14.00 -7.97
N TYR A 168 -8.84 -13.68 -8.00
CA TYR A 168 -8.31 -12.61 -8.82
C TYR A 168 -8.40 -12.95 -10.32
N ASN A 169 -8.81 -11.98 -11.13
CA ASN A 169 -9.12 -12.17 -12.55
C ASN A 169 -10.32 -13.10 -12.84
N ASP A 170 -11.15 -13.39 -11.83
CA ASP A 170 -12.42 -14.09 -11.98
C ASP A 170 -13.57 -13.16 -11.54
N PHE A 171 -14.21 -12.51 -12.52
CA PHE A 171 -15.31 -11.59 -12.25
C PHE A 171 -16.54 -12.28 -11.65
N GLU A 172 -16.84 -13.52 -12.06
CA GLU A 172 -17.99 -14.26 -11.53
C GLU A 172 -17.76 -14.63 -10.06
N SER A 173 -16.52 -14.91 -9.65
CA SER A 173 -16.16 -15.10 -8.24
C SER A 173 -16.43 -13.83 -7.41
N VAL A 174 -16.05 -12.66 -7.90
CA VAL A 174 -16.34 -11.37 -7.23
C VAL A 174 -17.83 -11.12 -7.14
N LYS A 175 -18.56 -11.31 -8.24
CA LYS A 175 -19.99 -11.11 -8.31
C LYS A 175 -20.77 -12.03 -7.35
N ALA A 176 -20.35 -13.27 -7.24
CA ALA A 176 -20.95 -14.24 -6.31
C ALA A 176 -20.71 -13.88 -4.83
N ALA A 177 -19.63 -13.15 -4.53
CA ALA A 177 -19.30 -12.70 -3.18
C ALA A 177 -20.09 -11.46 -2.73
N VAL A 178 -20.71 -10.71 -3.65
CA VAL A 178 -21.48 -9.50 -3.31
C VAL A 178 -22.78 -9.89 -2.60
N THR A 179 -23.05 -9.23 -1.49
CA THR A 179 -24.30 -9.31 -0.73
C THR A 179 -24.92 -7.92 -0.56
N GLU A 180 -26.11 -7.86 0.00
CA GLU A 180 -26.77 -6.60 0.38
C GLU A 180 -25.99 -5.81 1.44
N ASN A 181 -25.11 -6.49 2.18
CA ASN A 181 -24.26 -5.91 3.23
C ASN A 181 -22.90 -5.47 2.75
N THR A 182 -22.55 -5.65 1.48
CA THR A 182 -21.26 -5.26 0.92
C THR A 182 -21.15 -3.74 0.79
N TYR A 183 -20.13 -3.13 1.41
CA TYR A 183 -19.88 -1.70 1.30
C TYR A 183 -18.69 -1.35 0.39
N ALA A 184 -17.74 -2.26 0.21
CA ALA A 184 -16.56 -2.02 -0.61
C ALA A 184 -16.00 -3.29 -1.24
N ILE A 185 -15.26 -3.10 -2.33
CA ILE A 185 -14.38 -4.09 -2.95
C ILE A 185 -12.99 -3.48 -3.02
N ILE A 186 -11.97 -4.18 -2.50
CA ILE A 186 -10.56 -3.77 -2.58
C ILE A 186 -9.81 -4.66 -3.55
N VAL A 187 -9.04 -4.05 -4.46
CA VAL A 187 -8.31 -4.75 -5.51
C VAL A 187 -7.00 -4.05 -5.85
N GLU A 188 -5.95 -4.81 -6.15
CA GLU A 188 -4.70 -4.32 -6.72
C GLU A 188 -4.80 -4.35 -8.25
N ALA A 189 -4.32 -3.33 -8.96
CA ALA A 189 -4.20 -3.36 -10.41
C ALA A 189 -3.14 -4.36 -10.88
N VAL A 190 -2.08 -4.54 -10.07
CA VAL A 190 -1.09 -5.61 -10.20
C VAL A 190 -0.85 -6.18 -8.82
N GLN A 191 -1.15 -7.45 -8.58
CA GLN A 191 -0.80 -8.13 -7.34
C GLN A 191 0.71 -8.35 -7.28
N GLY A 192 1.44 -7.45 -6.57
CA GLY A 192 2.88 -7.54 -6.46
C GLY A 192 3.33 -8.73 -5.62
N GLU A 193 2.96 -8.75 -4.35
CA GLU A 193 3.29 -9.83 -3.40
C GLU A 193 2.65 -11.18 -3.76
N GLY A 194 1.53 -11.14 -4.48
CA GLY A 194 0.83 -12.33 -4.96
C GLY A 194 1.56 -13.09 -6.08
N GLY A 195 2.57 -12.46 -6.71
CA GLY A 195 3.39 -13.06 -7.76
C GLY A 195 3.51 -12.24 -9.05
N ILE A 196 3.28 -10.94 -8.97
CA ILE A 196 3.34 -9.98 -10.09
C ILE A 196 2.31 -10.35 -11.17
N TYR A 197 1.05 -10.48 -10.76
CA TYR A 197 -0.06 -10.77 -11.66
C TYR A 197 -0.83 -9.48 -12.00
N PRO A 198 -0.84 -9.04 -13.27
CA PRO A 198 -1.68 -7.93 -13.70
C PRO A 198 -3.16 -8.34 -13.73
N ALA A 199 -4.04 -7.39 -13.39
CA ALA A 199 -5.47 -7.54 -13.61
C ALA A 199 -5.81 -7.42 -15.10
N ASN A 200 -6.74 -8.25 -15.56
CA ASN A 200 -7.33 -8.09 -16.89
C ASN A 200 -8.24 -6.85 -16.93
N ALA A 201 -8.25 -6.14 -18.05
CA ALA A 201 -9.06 -4.94 -18.21
C ALA A 201 -10.56 -5.23 -17.99
N GLU A 202 -11.06 -6.34 -18.53
CA GLU A 202 -12.45 -6.76 -18.37
C GLU A 202 -12.82 -7.03 -16.91
N PHE A 203 -11.88 -7.58 -16.12
CA PHE A 203 -12.06 -7.81 -14.70
C PHE A 203 -12.23 -6.51 -13.92
N LEU A 204 -11.33 -5.54 -14.10
CA LEU A 204 -11.42 -4.24 -13.42
C LEU A 204 -12.63 -3.44 -13.85
N GLN A 205 -12.96 -3.43 -15.15
CA GLN A 205 -14.14 -2.77 -15.68
C GLN A 205 -15.43 -3.44 -15.18
N GLY A 206 -15.42 -4.76 -15.06
CA GLY A 206 -16.52 -5.52 -14.46
C GLY A 206 -16.75 -5.14 -12.99
N ILE A 207 -15.68 -5.08 -12.19
CA ILE A 207 -15.75 -4.64 -10.78
C ILE A 207 -16.25 -3.20 -10.70
N ARG A 208 -15.72 -2.29 -11.53
CA ARG A 208 -16.15 -0.89 -11.54
C ARG A 208 -17.65 -0.77 -11.80
N LYS A 209 -18.14 -1.44 -12.85
CA LYS A 209 -19.57 -1.47 -13.20
C LYS A 209 -20.41 -2.07 -12.07
N LEU A 210 -19.98 -3.20 -11.50
CA LEU A 210 -20.67 -3.86 -10.40
C LEU A 210 -20.79 -2.92 -9.17
N CYS A 211 -19.72 -2.19 -8.86
CA CYS A 211 -19.71 -1.21 -7.78
C CYS A 211 -20.68 -0.05 -8.05
N ASP A 212 -20.71 0.48 -9.28
CA ASP A 212 -21.61 1.57 -9.66
C ASP A 212 -23.09 1.16 -9.61
N GLU A 213 -23.41 -0.06 -10.06
CA GLU A 213 -24.77 -0.59 -10.08
C GLU A 213 -25.32 -0.91 -8.68
N ASN A 214 -24.45 -1.15 -7.70
CA ASN A 214 -24.83 -1.57 -6.34
C ASN A 214 -24.50 -0.54 -5.24
N ASP A 215 -24.01 0.63 -5.63
CA ASP A 215 -23.56 1.68 -4.69
C ASP A 215 -22.52 1.14 -3.68
N ILE A 216 -21.49 0.46 -4.23
CA ILE A 216 -20.37 -0.14 -3.52
C ILE A 216 -19.11 0.68 -3.82
N VAL A 217 -18.28 0.96 -2.81
CA VAL A 217 -17.01 1.67 -3.02
C VAL A 217 -15.95 0.73 -3.61
N MET A 218 -15.35 1.11 -4.73
CA MET A 218 -14.17 0.42 -5.27
C MET A 218 -12.91 1.08 -4.70
N ILE A 219 -12.07 0.28 -4.03
CA ILE A 219 -10.77 0.70 -3.51
C ILE A 219 -9.70 0.07 -4.41
N CYS A 220 -8.94 0.90 -5.10
CA CYS A 220 -7.79 0.46 -5.88
C CYS A 220 -6.53 0.63 -5.03
N ASP A 221 -5.91 -0.48 -4.62
CA ASP A 221 -4.63 -0.45 -3.92
C ASP A 221 -3.50 -0.38 -4.93
N GLU A 222 -2.94 0.80 -5.06
CA GLU A 222 -1.84 1.12 -5.96
C GLU A 222 -0.52 1.40 -5.22
N ILE A 223 -0.41 0.98 -3.96
CA ILE A 223 0.74 1.28 -3.11
C ILE A 223 2.04 0.75 -3.70
N GLN A 224 2.00 -0.44 -4.30
CA GLN A 224 3.19 -1.02 -4.92
C GLN A 224 3.27 -0.75 -6.43
N CYS A 225 2.15 -0.62 -7.14
CA CYS A 225 2.12 -0.53 -8.60
C CYS A 225 1.73 0.86 -9.15
N GLY A 226 1.40 1.85 -8.30
CA GLY A 226 0.75 3.08 -8.74
C GLY A 226 1.67 4.21 -9.22
N MET A 227 2.96 4.16 -8.94
CA MET A 227 3.90 5.27 -9.25
C MET A 227 4.91 4.93 -10.36
N GLY A 228 4.62 3.93 -11.18
CA GLY A 228 5.42 3.53 -12.34
C GLY A 228 6.21 2.26 -12.19
#